data_824b614bce821d15d434b50af23af3ab
#
_entry.id   824b614bce821d15d434b50af23af3ab
#
_cell.length_a   1.000
_cell.length_b   1.000
_cell.length_c   1.000
_cell.angle_alpha   90.00
_cell.angle_beta   90.00
_cell.angle_gamma   90.00
#
_symmetry.space_group_name_H-M   'P 1'
#
loop_
_entity.id
_entity.type
_entity.pdbx_description
1 polymer ?
#
loop_
_entity_poly.entity_id
_entity_poly.type
_entity_poly.pdbx_seq_one_letter_code
_entity_poly.pdbx_strand_id
1 'polypeptide(L)'
;MHPARRIAALLTTTLAGVLVLLALLAPDEFGRLTPAAFVSIPLEGVLGVALLLFLPARARPPAATLFGVALGLLAIMKLLDTGFFAVLGRPFDPVLDWRLLDDAMRFLAGSIGPLPAIGSLATAVVLSTALVISMARSVQHLAGLVVRHNAAAARAVVVLASLWLTCAMLGSQIVPGVPVAAEGSAVYLQHHHRPVGPALQDRPTVPADGGADAFGNTPGEDLLTALRGKDVVIAFVESYGRDAVEDPEFASQVGAVLDAGDHRLRAAGFASRSAFLTSPTAGGSSWLAHATLLSGLWIDNQQRYNDLASSHRMTLTSAFRRANWRTVGVMPGNDSAWPESESLGYDQIYEAKEMGYKGPRFSWATMPDQYTLARFERTEHTRRKREPVMAEITLVSSHAPWEPIPRLIDWRNVGDGSVFDTMAAANDPPDAILTRIPTRVRADYRASIEYSLSSLISYVETYGDDNLVLIFLGDHQPSPIVTGQGASRDVPITIVARDRSVLNRIAPWSWQEGLKPNAQAPVWGMDAFRDRFLTAFGPKTKPISGSH
;
A
#
# COMPACT_ATOMS: atom_id res chain seq x y z
N MET A 1 -14.61 -46.83 -32.85
CA MET A 1 -14.00 -46.40 -31.57
C MET A 1 -14.96 -46.72 -30.44
N HIS A 2 -14.49 -47.37 -29.37
CA HIS A 2 -15.27 -47.69 -28.18
C HIS A 2 -15.88 -46.39 -27.61
N PRO A 3 -17.17 -46.37 -27.18
CA PRO A 3 -17.84 -45.17 -26.71
C PRO A 3 -17.06 -44.45 -25.57
N ALA A 4 -16.41 -45.19 -24.69
CA ALA A 4 -15.57 -44.64 -23.62
C ALA A 4 -14.38 -43.83 -24.16
N ARG A 5 -13.76 -44.23 -25.27
CA ARG A 5 -12.64 -43.45 -25.89
C ARG A 5 -13.11 -42.17 -26.56
N ARG A 6 -14.34 -42.12 -27.06
CA ARG A 6 -14.93 -40.89 -27.63
C ARG A 6 -15.26 -39.90 -26.53
N ILE A 7 -15.81 -40.35 -25.41
CA ILE A 7 -16.12 -39.52 -24.24
C ILE A 7 -14.81 -38.94 -23.66
N ALA A 8 -13.79 -39.78 -23.46
CA ALA A 8 -12.48 -39.30 -22.96
C ALA A 8 -11.83 -38.26 -23.89
N ALA A 9 -11.88 -38.45 -25.21
CA ALA A 9 -11.34 -37.49 -26.18
C ALA A 9 -12.10 -36.14 -26.14
N LEU A 10 -13.45 -36.19 -26.02
CA LEU A 10 -14.28 -35.01 -25.87
C LEU A 10 -13.93 -34.25 -24.58
N LEU A 11 -13.88 -34.95 -23.45
CA LEU A 11 -13.53 -34.36 -22.16
C LEU A 11 -12.16 -33.70 -22.19
N THR A 12 -11.13 -34.38 -22.73
CA THR A 12 -9.79 -33.83 -22.85
C THR A 12 -9.77 -32.55 -23.71
N THR A 13 -10.52 -32.57 -24.83
CA THR A 13 -10.59 -31.41 -25.73
C THR A 13 -11.30 -30.21 -25.06
N THR A 14 -12.43 -30.51 -24.38
CA THR A 14 -13.18 -29.47 -23.66
C THR A 14 -12.34 -28.86 -22.53
N LEU A 15 -11.69 -29.70 -21.70
CA LEU A 15 -10.81 -29.24 -20.63
C LEU A 15 -9.63 -28.39 -21.16
N ALA A 16 -8.98 -28.84 -22.24
CA ALA A 16 -7.91 -28.10 -22.89
C ALA A 16 -8.39 -26.75 -23.41
N GLY A 17 -9.57 -26.71 -24.04
CA GLY A 17 -10.17 -25.47 -24.53
C GLY A 17 -10.53 -24.51 -23.39
N VAL A 18 -11.17 -25.02 -22.34
CA VAL A 18 -11.53 -24.22 -21.16
C VAL A 18 -10.27 -23.64 -20.49
N LEU A 19 -9.22 -24.45 -20.30
CA LEU A 19 -7.98 -24.00 -19.66
C LEU A 19 -7.31 -22.87 -20.46
N VAL A 20 -7.23 -23.00 -21.78
CA VAL A 20 -6.65 -21.96 -22.66
C VAL A 20 -7.53 -20.71 -22.66
N LEU A 21 -8.85 -20.83 -22.74
CA LEU A 21 -9.74 -19.67 -22.71
C LEU A 21 -9.69 -18.95 -21.36
N LEU A 22 -9.64 -19.68 -20.24
CA LEU A 22 -9.46 -19.09 -18.93
C LEU A 22 -8.16 -18.27 -18.85
N ALA A 23 -7.03 -18.81 -19.33
CA ALA A 23 -5.77 -18.09 -19.32
C ALA A 23 -5.80 -16.80 -20.17
N LEU A 24 -6.50 -16.82 -21.30
CA LEU A 24 -6.63 -15.67 -22.19
C LEU A 24 -7.60 -14.61 -21.64
N LEU A 25 -8.74 -15.04 -21.11
CA LEU A 25 -9.88 -14.18 -20.79
C LEU A 25 -10.01 -13.84 -19.29
N ALA A 26 -9.38 -14.61 -18.37
CA ALA A 26 -9.46 -14.30 -16.96
C ALA A 26 -8.92 -12.89 -16.70
N PRO A 27 -9.70 -12.03 -16.02
CA PRO A 27 -9.21 -10.74 -15.54
C PRO A 27 -8.12 -10.93 -14.49
N ASP A 28 -7.36 -9.87 -14.28
CA ASP A 28 -6.30 -9.74 -13.28
C ASP A 28 -6.78 -9.16 -11.94
N GLU A 29 -8.08 -8.84 -11.84
CA GLU A 29 -8.71 -8.28 -10.65
C GLU A 29 -9.98 -9.04 -10.29
N PHE A 30 -10.20 -9.30 -8.99
CA PHE A 30 -11.41 -9.98 -8.49
C PHE A 30 -12.70 -9.25 -8.88
N GLY A 31 -12.72 -7.91 -8.82
CA GLY A 31 -13.89 -7.11 -9.14
C GLY A 31 -14.38 -7.25 -10.58
N ARG A 32 -13.49 -7.67 -11.49
CA ARG A 32 -13.80 -7.90 -12.91
C ARG A 32 -14.15 -9.34 -13.24
N LEU A 33 -14.11 -10.26 -12.27
CA LEU A 33 -14.47 -11.68 -12.45
C LEU A 33 -15.99 -11.86 -12.59
N THR A 34 -16.51 -11.52 -13.76
CA THR A 34 -17.92 -11.71 -14.11
C THR A 34 -18.08 -12.79 -15.19
N PRO A 35 -19.22 -13.48 -15.29
CA PRO A 35 -19.45 -14.44 -16.37
C PRO A 35 -19.30 -13.82 -17.76
N ALA A 36 -19.61 -12.53 -17.93
CA ALA A 36 -19.49 -11.82 -19.19
C ALA A 36 -18.02 -11.66 -19.64
N ALA A 37 -17.06 -11.56 -18.74
CA ALA A 37 -15.63 -11.46 -19.06
C ALA A 37 -15.12 -12.68 -19.84
N PHE A 38 -15.75 -13.85 -19.68
CA PHE A 38 -15.34 -15.08 -20.34
C PHE A 38 -16.00 -15.34 -21.71
N VAL A 39 -16.81 -14.39 -22.19
CA VAL A 39 -17.54 -14.52 -23.48
C VAL A 39 -16.90 -13.67 -24.59
N SER A 40 -15.92 -12.83 -24.27
CA SER A 40 -15.17 -12.02 -25.24
C SER A 40 -14.34 -12.88 -26.19
N ILE A 41 -14.05 -12.36 -27.38
CA ILE A 41 -13.21 -13.05 -28.38
C ILE A 41 -11.74 -12.65 -28.14
N PRO A 42 -10.85 -13.59 -27.70
CA PRO A 42 -9.45 -13.28 -27.46
C PRO A 42 -8.67 -13.24 -28.78
N LEU A 43 -8.13 -12.07 -29.12
CA LEU A 43 -7.36 -11.87 -30.36
C LEU A 43 -6.15 -12.81 -30.43
N GLU A 44 -5.45 -13.03 -29.33
CA GLU A 44 -4.26 -13.89 -29.26
C GLU A 44 -4.58 -15.34 -29.58
N GLY A 45 -5.75 -15.82 -29.19
CA GLY A 45 -6.23 -17.16 -29.55
C GLY A 45 -6.44 -17.29 -31.06
N VAL A 46 -7.06 -16.27 -31.68
CA VAL A 46 -7.26 -16.23 -33.14
C VAL A 46 -5.93 -16.16 -33.88
N LEU A 47 -5.02 -15.26 -33.45
CA LEU A 47 -3.67 -15.14 -34.04
C LEU A 47 -2.83 -16.39 -33.84
N GLY A 48 -2.89 -17.02 -32.68
CA GLY A 48 -2.19 -18.28 -32.38
C GLY A 48 -2.62 -19.41 -33.30
N VAL A 49 -3.93 -19.58 -33.54
CA VAL A 49 -4.44 -20.56 -34.50
C VAL A 49 -4.02 -20.21 -35.92
N ALA A 50 -4.10 -18.96 -36.35
CA ALA A 50 -3.64 -18.51 -37.64
C ALA A 50 -2.15 -18.84 -37.86
N LEU A 51 -1.30 -18.49 -36.89
CA LEU A 51 0.14 -18.77 -36.94
C LEU A 51 0.41 -20.27 -37.09
N LEU A 52 -0.24 -21.12 -36.32
CA LEU A 52 -0.09 -22.57 -36.42
C LEU A 52 -0.46 -23.14 -37.81
N LEU A 53 -1.46 -22.53 -38.46
CA LEU A 53 -1.85 -22.94 -39.82
C LEU A 53 -0.77 -22.54 -40.88
N PHE A 54 -0.11 -21.40 -40.72
CA PHE A 54 0.93 -20.93 -41.66
C PHE A 54 2.28 -21.59 -41.43
N LEU A 55 2.57 -22.08 -40.21
CA LEU A 55 3.88 -22.69 -39.92
C LEU A 55 4.08 -24.02 -40.65
N PRO A 56 5.31 -24.34 -41.09
CA PRO A 56 5.66 -25.64 -41.64
C PRO A 56 5.51 -26.74 -40.59
N ALA A 57 5.20 -27.95 -41.02
CA ALA A 57 4.84 -29.08 -40.12
C ALA A 57 5.89 -29.33 -39.01
N ARG A 58 7.18 -29.12 -39.32
CA ARG A 58 8.28 -29.31 -38.34
C ARG A 58 8.33 -28.22 -37.26
N ALA A 59 7.85 -27.03 -37.53
CA ALA A 59 7.88 -25.90 -36.60
C ALA A 59 6.62 -25.85 -35.69
N ARG A 60 5.52 -26.53 -36.05
CA ARG A 60 4.26 -26.51 -35.29
C ARG A 60 4.38 -27.05 -33.87
N PRO A 61 5.02 -28.22 -33.61
CA PRO A 61 5.12 -28.73 -32.25
C PRO A 61 5.90 -27.81 -31.30
N PRO A 62 7.12 -27.34 -31.64
CA PRO A 62 7.82 -26.43 -30.73
C PRO A 62 7.12 -25.10 -30.57
N ALA A 63 6.48 -24.57 -31.63
CA ALA A 63 5.69 -23.33 -31.51
C ALA A 63 4.47 -23.50 -30.57
N ALA A 64 3.75 -24.62 -30.67
CA ALA A 64 2.63 -24.93 -29.79
C ALA A 64 3.10 -25.09 -28.33
N THR A 65 4.26 -25.69 -28.09
CA THR A 65 4.84 -25.81 -26.75
C THR A 65 5.20 -24.44 -26.20
N LEU A 66 5.92 -23.62 -26.98
CA LEU A 66 6.32 -22.28 -26.56
C LEU A 66 5.09 -21.40 -26.24
N PHE A 67 4.09 -21.42 -27.10
CA PHE A 67 2.84 -20.68 -26.87
C PHE A 67 2.12 -21.18 -25.62
N GLY A 68 2.06 -22.48 -25.38
CA GLY A 68 1.45 -23.05 -24.19
C GLY A 68 2.22 -22.69 -22.90
N VAL A 69 3.56 -22.69 -22.93
CA VAL A 69 4.39 -22.24 -21.81
C VAL A 69 4.14 -20.76 -21.54
N ALA A 70 4.13 -19.92 -22.59
CA ALA A 70 3.88 -18.48 -22.46
C ALA A 70 2.49 -18.21 -21.84
N LEU A 71 1.44 -18.93 -22.26
CA LEU A 71 0.10 -18.84 -21.66
C LEU A 71 0.08 -19.32 -20.21
N GLY A 72 0.84 -20.36 -19.87
CA GLY A 72 0.95 -20.84 -18.50
C GLY A 72 1.60 -19.81 -17.59
N LEU A 73 2.67 -19.17 -18.04
CA LEU A 73 3.32 -18.07 -17.32
C LEU A 73 2.40 -16.85 -17.19
N LEU A 74 1.69 -16.49 -18.27
CA LEU A 74 0.69 -15.41 -18.23
C LEU A 74 -0.41 -15.68 -17.20
N ALA A 75 -0.89 -16.92 -17.12
CA ALA A 75 -1.89 -17.29 -16.12
C ALA A 75 -1.36 -17.14 -14.68
N ILE A 76 -0.08 -17.52 -14.44
CA ILE A 76 0.57 -17.30 -13.14
C ILE A 76 0.68 -15.81 -12.85
N MET A 77 1.11 -14.99 -13.81
CA MET A 77 1.20 -13.54 -13.63
C MET A 77 -0.16 -12.93 -13.27
N LYS A 78 -1.22 -13.29 -13.97
CA LYS A 78 -2.59 -12.82 -13.65
C LYS A 78 -3.05 -13.26 -12.25
N LEU A 79 -2.67 -14.45 -11.80
CA LEU A 79 -2.97 -14.90 -10.43
C LEU A 79 -2.20 -14.10 -9.39
N LEU A 80 -0.93 -13.79 -9.64
CA LEU A 80 -0.13 -12.91 -8.77
C LEU A 80 -0.73 -11.51 -8.73
N ASP A 81 -1.07 -10.94 -9.88
CA ASP A 81 -1.73 -9.64 -9.96
C ASP A 81 -3.03 -9.61 -9.17
N THR A 82 -3.88 -10.63 -9.33
CA THR A 82 -5.14 -10.72 -8.58
C THR A 82 -4.89 -10.66 -7.08
N GLY A 83 -3.85 -11.34 -6.58
CA GLY A 83 -3.45 -11.28 -5.17
C GLY A 83 -2.91 -9.89 -4.78
N PHE A 84 -2.04 -9.31 -5.60
CA PHE A 84 -1.45 -8.00 -5.36
C PHE A 84 -2.49 -6.87 -5.42
N PHE A 85 -3.41 -6.91 -6.38
CA PHE A 85 -4.53 -5.96 -6.42
C PHE A 85 -5.43 -6.08 -5.18
N ALA A 86 -5.68 -7.30 -4.70
CA ALA A 86 -6.51 -7.50 -3.51
C ALA A 86 -5.87 -6.93 -2.23
N VAL A 87 -4.54 -6.92 -2.14
CA VAL A 87 -3.80 -6.50 -0.94
C VAL A 87 -3.23 -5.09 -1.10
N LEU A 88 -2.52 -4.82 -2.20
CA LEU A 88 -1.74 -3.60 -2.41
C LEU A 88 -2.37 -2.62 -3.42
N GLY A 89 -3.53 -2.94 -4.01
CA GLY A 89 -4.20 -2.08 -4.99
C GLY A 89 -3.40 -1.80 -6.26
N ARG A 90 -2.39 -2.64 -6.58
CA ARG A 90 -1.54 -2.53 -7.76
C ARG A 90 -1.15 -3.91 -8.32
N PRO A 91 -0.72 -4.00 -9.58
CA PRO A 91 -0.23 -5.27 -10.14
C PRO A 91 1.11 -5.69 -9.50
N PHE A 92 1.44 -6.96 -9.62
CA PHE A 92 2.73 -7.53 -9.25
C PHE A 92 3.83 -7.06 -10.22
N ASP A 93 4.93 -6.53 -9.69
CA ASP A 93 6.11 -6.19 -10.47
C ASP A 93 7.13 -7.36 -10.43
N PRO A 94 7.36 -8.06 -11.56
CA PRO A 94 8.25 -9.23 -11.60
C PRO A 94 9.74 -8.89 -11.40
N VAL A 95 10.11 -7.61 -11.35
CA VAL A 95 11.49 -7.17 -11.11
C VAL A 95 11.70 -6.72 -9.68
N LEU A 96 10.73 -6.00 -9.11
CA LEU A 96 10.88 -5.32 -7.82
C LEU A 96 10.28 -6.10 -6.63
N ASP A 97 9.20 -6.87 -6.86
CA ASP A 97 8.42 -7.44 -5.76
C ASP A 97 8.92 -8.80 -5.23
N TRP A 98 10.04 -9.33 -5.75
CA TRP A 98 10.61 -10.58 -5.23
C TRP A 98 11.00 -10.52 -3.76
N ARG A 99 11.39 -9.35 -3.27
CA ARG A 99 11.73 -9.14 -1.85
C ARG A 99 10.51 -9.29 -0.94
N LEU A 100 9.32 -8.93 -1.43
CA LEU A 100 8.07 -9.10 -0.68
C LEU A 100 7.72 -10.60 -0.46
N LEU A 101 8.31 -11.52 -1.22
CA LEU A 101 8.15 -12.95 -0.98
C LEU A 101 8.82 -13.38 0.34
N ASP A 102 9.95 -12.77 0.72
CA ASP A 102 10.60 -13.04 2.01
C ASP A 102 9.72 -12.54 3.16
N ASP A 103 9.09 -11.38 3.01
CA ASP A 103 8.16 -10.81 3.98
C ASP A 103 6.91 -11.66 4.09
N ALA A 104 6.34 -12.08 2.95
CA ALA A 104 5.19 -12.99 2.91
C ALA A 104 5.51 -14.34 3.57
N MET A 105 6.72 -14.87 3.35
CA MET A 105 7.16 -16.11 3.99
C MET A 105 7.36 -15.96 5.49
N ARG A 106 7.94 -14.84 5.96
CA ARG A 106 8.04 -14.53 7.40
C ARG A 106 6.67 -14.38 8.04
N PHE A 107 5.77 -13.66 7.37
CA PHE A 107 4.39 -13.54 7.80
C PHE A 107 3.69 -14.90 7.91
N LEU A 108 3.80 -15.72 6.88
CA LEU A 108 3.19 -17.06 6.85
C LEU A 108 3.78 -17.96 7.95
N ALA A 109 5.10 -17.93 8.13
CA ALA A 109 5.78 -18.69 9.18
C ALA A 109 5.37 -18.22 10.58
N GLY A 110 5.15 -16.93 10.78
CA GLY A 110 4.63 -16.37 12.03
C GLY A 110 3.16 -16.73 12.30
N SER A 111 2.37 -16.90 11.24
CA SER A 111 0.92 -17.16 11.33
C SER A 111 0.59 -18.64 11.52
N ILE A 112 1.21 -19.53 10.73
CA ILE A 112 0.88 -20.97 10.69
C ILE A 112 2.05 -21.88 11.11
N GLY A 113 3.19 -21.28 11.45
CA GLY A 113 4.41 -21.99 11.77
C GLY A 113 5.34 -22.23 10.56
N PRO A 114 6.65 -22.45 10.79
CA PRO A 114 7.65 -22.52 9.73
C PRO A 114 7.49 -23.74 8.80
N LEU A 115 7.13 -24.91 9.32
CA LEU A 115 6.95 -26.13 8.52
C LEU A 115 5.74 -26.04 7.58
N PRO A 116 4.54 -25.63 8.02
CA PRO A 116 3.41 -25.38 7.13
C PRO A 116 3.67 -24.28 6.10
N ALA A 117 4.42 -23.22 6.46
CA ALA A 117 4.80 -22.15 5.52
C ALA A 117 5.66 -22.69 4.38
N ILE A 118 6.70 -23.48 4.69
CA ILE A 118 7.53 -24.16 3.67
C ILE A 118 6.67 -25.12 2.82
N GLY A 119 5.76 -25.86 3.43
CA GLY A 119 4.83 -26.74 2.74
C GLY A 119 3.93 -25.99 1.77
N SER A 120 3.42 -24.82 2.16
CA SER A 120 2.62 -23.94 1.30
C SER A 120 3.39 -23.43 0.09
N LEU A 121 4.65 -22.99 0.29
CA LEU A 121 5.52 -22.57 -0.81
C LEU A 121 5.80 -23.73 -1.77
N ALA A 122 6.17 -24.90 -1.26
CA ALA A 122 6.40 -26.10 -2.09
C ALA A 122 5.14 -26.46 -2.90
N THR A 123 3.97 -26.40 -2.30
CA THR A 123 2.69 -26.64 -2.96
C THR A 123 2.44 -25.62 -4.07
N ALA A 124 2.68 -24.33 -3.82
CA ALA A 124 2.53 -23.27 -4.83
C ALA A 124 3.46 -23.51 -6.04
N VAL A 125 4.72 -23.88 -5.80
CA VAL A 125 5.68 -24.20 -6.88
C VAL A 125 5.23 -25.42 -7.69
N VAL A 126 4.77 -26.48 -7.03
CA VAL A 126 4.27 -27.69 -7.70
C VAL A 126 3.03 -27.38 -8.54
N LEU A 127 2.06 -26.63 -7.99
CA LEU A 127 0.84 -26.25 -8.72
C LEU A 127 1.14 -25.33 -9.91
N SER A 128 2.04 -24.35 -9.76
CA SER A 128 2.49 -23.46 -10.83
C SER A 128 3.16 -24.26 -11.97
N THR A 129 4.05 -25.19 -11.61
CA THR A 129 4.71 -26.07 -12.59
C THR A 129 3.69 -26.97 -13.31
N ALA A 130 2.76 -27.55 -12.56
CA ALA A 130 1.70 -28.39 -13.13
C ALA A 130 0.77 -27.58 -14.08
N LEU A 131 0.48 -26.32 -13.74
CA LEU A 131 -0.30 -25.41 -14.59
C LEU A 131 0.43 -25.14 -15.94
N VAL A 132 1.71 -24.81 -15.91
CA VAL A 132 2.50 -24.56 -17.12
C VAL A 132 2.57 -25.82 -18.01
N ILE A 133 2.82 -27.00 -17.41
CA ILE A 133 2.86 -28.28 -18.14
C ILE A 133 1.48 -28.60 -18.75
N SER A 134 0.41 -28.43 -17.97
CA SER A 134 -0.96 -28.68 -18.42
C SER A 134 -1.35 -27.75 -19.56
N MET A 135 -0.97 -26.48 -19.46
CA MET A 135 -1.19 -25.48 -20.52
C MET A 135 -0.43 -25.84 -21.80
N ALA A 136 0.86 -26.20 -21.71
CA ALA A 136 1.65 -26.62 -22.85
C ALA A 136 1.03 -27.85 -23.55
N ARG A 137 0.59 -28.83 -22.77
CA ARG A 137 -0.09 -30.04 -23.32
C ARG A 137 -1.46 -29.73 -23.91
N SER A 138 -2.21 -28.81 -23.32
CA SER A 138 -3.51 -28.39 -23.84
C SER A 138 -3.36 -27.69 -25.20
N VAL A 139 -2.40 -26.77 -25.32
CA VAL A 139 -2.13 -26.09 -26.59
C VAL A 139 -1.62 -27.08 -27.66
N GLN A 140 -0.74 -28.00 -27.31
CA GLN A 140 -0.29 -29.06 -28.25
C GLN A 140 -1.45 -29.94 -28.72
N HIS A 141 -2.35 -30.32 -27.82
CA HIS A 141 -3.53 -31.11 -28.15
C HIS A 141 -4.45 -30.36 -29.12
N LEU A 142 -4.78 -29.08 -28.80
CA LEU A 142 -5.63 -28.24 -29.64
C LEU A 142 -4.97 -27.95 -31.00
N ALA A 143 -3.66 -27.70 -31.03
CA ALA A 143 -2.90 -27.54 -32.28
C ALA A 143 -3.00 -28.78 -33.16
N GLY A 144 -2.94 -29.97 -32.57
CA GLY A 144 -3.17 -31.25 -33.31
C GLY A 144 -4.57 -31.34 -33.93
N LEU A 145 -5.60 -30.83 -33.28
CA LEU A 145 -6.96 -30.75 -33.82
C LEU A 145 -7.10 -29.72 -34.94
N VAL A 146 -6.51 -28.53 -34.77
CA VAL A 146 -6.47 -27.45 -35.78
C VAL A 146 -5.83 -27.96 -37.07
N VAL A 147 -4.74 -28.72 -36.98
CA VAL A 147 -4.06 -29.27 -38.16
C VAL A 147 -4.90 -30.36 -38.82
N ARG A 148 -5.59 -31.21 -38.07
CA ARG A 148 -6.47 -32.25 -38.62
C ARG A 148 -7.69 -31.68 -39.34
N HIS A 149 -8.18 -30.52 -38.90
CA HIS A 149 -9.36 -29.85 -39.45
C HIS A 149 -9.02 -28.50 -40.06
N ASN A 150 -7.88 -28.41 -40.77
CA ASN A 150 -7.27 -27.15 -41.25
C ASN A 150 -8.23 -26.23 -42.02
N ALA A 151 -9.06 -26.78 -42.92
CA ALA A 151 -10.02 -26.00 -43.71
C ALA A 151 -11.14 -25.37 -42.85
N ALA A 152 -11.60 -26.11 -41.81
CA ALA A 152 -12.58 -25.57 -40.87
C ALA A 152 -11.94 -24.54 -39.93
N ALA A 153 -10.72 -24.82 -39.46
CA ALA A 153 -9.97 -23.90 -38.62
C ALA A 153 -9.64 -22.59 -39.36
N ALA A 154 -9.22 -22.65 -40.62
CA ALA A 154 -8.97 -21.46 -41.44
C ALA A 154 -10.22 -20.59 -41.62
N ARG A 155 -11.38 -21.24 -41.90
CA ARG A 155 -12.66 -20.51 -41.98
C ARG A 155 -13.04 -19.87 -40.64
N ALA A 156 -12.88 -20.60 -39.53
CA ALA A 156 -13.18 -20.09 -38.19
C ALA A 156 -12.28 -18.88 -37.86
N VAL A 157 -10.98 -18.94 -38.18
CA VAL A 157 -10.06 -17.79 -38.00
C VAL A 157 -10.54 -16.57 -38.77
N VAL A 158 -10.89 -16.72 -40.05
CA VAL A 158 -11.37 -15.59 -40.87
C VAL A 158 -12.65 -14.99 -40.26
N VAL A 159 -13.63 -15.83 -39.90
CA VAL A 159 -14.90 -15.38 -39.32
C VAL A 159 -14.67 -14.67 -37.98
N LEU A 160 -13.90 -15.29 -37.07
CA LEU A 160 -13.64 -14.72 -35.75
C LEU A 160 -12.80 -13.45 -35.83
N ALA A 161 -11.80 -13.39 -36.71
CA ALA A 161 -11.01 -12.17 -36.93
C ALA A 161 -11.86 -11.03 -37.51
N SER A 162 -12.73 -11.33 -38.50
CA SER A 162 -13.63 -10.33 -39.06
C SER A 162 -14.65 -9.84 -38.02
N LEU A 163 -15.22 -10.73 -37.23
CA LEU A 163 -16.14 -10.39 -36.15
C LEU A 163 -15.44 -9.55 -35.09
N TRP A 164 -14.24 -9.96 -34.65
CA TRP A 164 -13.44 -9.21 -33.70
C TRP A 164 -13.15 -7.80 -34.19
N LEU A 165 -12.67 -7.67 -35.44
CA LEU A 165 -12.35 -6.37 -36.05
C LEU A 165 -13.60 -5.47 -36.13
N THR A 166 -14.75 -6.03 -36.57
CA THR A 166 -16.00 -5.29 -36.66
C THR A 166 -16.46 -4.80 -35.29
N CYS A 167 -16.45 -5.69 -34.28
CA CYS A 167 -16.84 -5.35 -32.92
C CYS A 167 -15.87 -4.33 -32.29
N ALA A 168 -14.56 -4.44 -32.56
CA ALA A 168 -13.57 -3.48 -32.10
C ALA A 168 -13.80 -2.08 -32.72
N MET A 169 -14.07 -2.02 -34.04
CA MET A 169 -14.35 -0.74 -34.74
C MET A 169 -15.64 -0.08 -34.25
N LEU A 170 -16.66 -0.87 -33.91
CA LEU A 170 -17.96 -0.38 -33.44
C LEU A 170 -17.99 -0.12 -31.93
N GLY A 171 -16.94 -0.47 -31.18
CA GLY A 171 -16.93 -0.38 -29.71
C GLY A 171 -17.98 -1.27 -29.05
N SER A 172 -18.35 -2.40 -29.68
CA SER A 172 -19.44 -3.25 -29.23
C SER A 172 -19.14 -3.88 -27.88
N GLN A 173 -20.09 -3.82 -26.94
CA GLN A 173 -19.98 -4.39 -25.60
C GLN A 173 -21.04 -5.48 -25.37
N ILE A 174 -20.70 -6.52 -24.60
CA ILE A 174 -21.62 -7.58 -24.17
C ILE A 174 -22.53 -7.06 -23.07
N VAL A 175 -21.92 -6.36 -22.09
CA VAL A 175 -22.55 -5.56 -21.05
C VAL A 175 -21.71 -4.31 -20.86
N PRO A 176 -22.20 -3.24 -20.23
CA PRO A 176 -21.40 -2.04 -19.99
C PRO A 176 -20.04 -2.39 -19.33
N GLY A 177 -18.95 -1.96 -19.96
CA GLY A 177 -17.58 -2.22 -19.50
C GLY A 177 -16.96 -3.56 -19.96
N VAL A 178 -17.67 -4.45 -20.66
CA VAL A 178 -17.13 -5.72 -21.18
C VAL A 178 -17.20 -5.73 -22.71
N PRO A 179 -16.08 -5.46 -23.41
CA PRO A 179 -16.04 -5.45 -24.87
C PRO A 179 -16.19 -6.86 -25.46
N VAL A 180 -16.86 -6.98 -26.61
CA VAL A 180 -16.92 -8.25 -27.40
C VAL A 180 -15.53 -8.61 -27.91
N ALA A 181 -14.79 -7.63 -28.41
CA ALA A 181 -13.40 -7.76 -28.81
C ALA A 181 -12.52 -7.59 -27.55
N ALA A 182 -12.03 -8.70 -26.97
CA ALA A 182 -11.16 -8.62 -25.82
C ALA A 182 -9.90 -7.80 -26.16
N GLU A 183 -9.55 -6.85 -25.30
CA GLU A 183 -8.24 -6.21 -25.31
C GLU A 183 -7.22 -7.23 -24.89
N GLY A 184 -6.32 -7.56 -25.76
CA GLY A 184 -5.49 -8.73 -25.65
C GLY A 184 -4.44 -8.68 -24.53
N SER A 185 -3.80 -9.81 -24.30
CA SER A 185 -2.65 -9.96 -23.38
C SER A 185 -1.49 -8.99 -23.69
N ALA A 186 -1.44 -8.45 -24.91
CA ALA A 186 -0.49 -7.38 -25.28
C ALA A 186 -0.78 -6.07 -24.51
N VAL A 187 -2.05 -5.69 -24.33
CA VAL A 187 -2.45 -4.53 -23.55
C VAL A 187 -2.19 -4.78 -22.06
N TYR A 188 -2.46 -5.98 -21.57
CA TYR A 188 -2.09 -6.40 -20.22
C TYR A 188 -0.57 -6.22 -19.97
N LEU A 189 0.28 -6.73 -20.85
CA LEU A 189 1.73 -6.55 -20.76
C LEU A 189 2.15 -5.08 -20.88
N GLN A 190 1.46 -4.30 -21.72
CA GLN A 190 1.73 -2.87 -21.87
C GLN A 190 1.37 -2.09 -20.59
N HIS A 191 0.32 -2.49 -19.87
CA HIS A 191 -0.03 -1.90 -18.57
C HIS A 191 1.04 -2.19 -17.50
N HIS A 192 1.67 -3.38 -17.51
CA HIS A 192 2.79 -3.71 -16.64
C HIS A 192 4.06 -2.88 -16.92
N HIS A 193 4.22 -2.40 -18.15
CA HIS A 193 5.35 -1.56 -18.55
C HIS A 193 5.03 -0.06 -18.55
N ARG A 194 3.77 0.33 -18.28
CA ARG A 194 3.43 1.76 -18.15
C ARG A 194 3.71 2.21 -16.74
N PRO A 195 4.61 3.19 -16.53
CA PRO A 195 4.67 3.89 -15.27
C PRO A 195 3.30 4.50 -14.97
N VAL A 196 2.90 4.44 -13.72
CA VAL A 196 1.61 4.93 -13.21
C VAL A 196 1.41 6.37 -13.68
N GLY A 197 0.49 6.58 -14.62
CA GLY A 197 -0.08 7.82 -15.14
C GLY A 197 0.83 8.98 -15.56
N PRO A 198 0.44 9.74 -16.61
CA PRO A 198 1.22 10.89 -17.10
C PRO A 198 1.49 11.97 -16.04
N ALA A 199 0.59 12.13 -15.07
CA ALA A 199 0.75 13.09 -13.96
C ALA A 199 1.89 12.73 -12.97
N LEU A 200 2.39 11.48 -13.02
CA LEU A 200 3.50 11.00 -12.19
C LEU A 200 4.83 10.94 -12.96
N GLN A 201 4.81 11.06 -14.29
CA GLN A 201 6.01 11.00 -15.12
C GLN A 201 6.91 12.24 -15.00
N ASP A 202 6.34 13.39 -14.62
CA ASP A 202 7.08 14.64 -14.38
C ASP A 202 7.63 14.77 -12.95
N ARG A 203 7.43 13.75 -12.08
CA ARG A 203 7.98 13.81 -10.73
C ARG A 203 9.46 13.46 -10.75
N PRO A 204 10.31 14.24 -10.05
CA PRO A 204 11.75 14.01 -10.10
C PRO A 204 12.10 12.59 -9.65
N THR A 205 12.85 11.89 -10.49
CA THR A 205 13.57 10.68 -10.08
C THR A 205 14.57 11.08 -8.99
N VAL A 206 14.89 10.18 -8.05
CA VAL A 206 15.99 10.41 -7.11
C VAL A 206 17.30 10.42 -7.93
N PRO A 207 17.93 11.56 -8.18
CA PRO A 207 19.22 11.59 -8.86
C PRO A 207 20.28 10.98 -7.93
N ALA A 208 21.32 10.38 -8.47
CA ALA A 208 22.40 9.75 -7.71
C ALA A 208 23.12 10.77 -6.76
N ASP A 209 23.06 12.06 -7.08
CA ASP A 209 23.56 13.17 -6.28
C ASP A 209 22.51 13.82 -5.35
N GLY A 210 21.33 13.19 -5.19
CA GLY A 210 20.23 13.69 -4.35
C GLY A 210 19.36 14.77 -5.00
N GLY A 211 19.65 15.16 -6.25
CA GLY A 211 18.95 16.22 -6.99
C GLY A 211 19.18 17.63 -6.41
N ALA A 212 18.61 18.64 -7.07
CA ALA A 212 18.63 20.00 -6.55
C ALA A 212 17.78 20.08 -5.27
N ASP A 213 18.43 19.97 -4.10
CA ASP A 213 17.78 20.12 -2.81
C ASP A 213 17.83 21.57 -2.36
N ALA A 214 16.69 22.27 -2.38
CA ALA A 214 16.61 23.67 -2.01
C ALA A 214 17.11 23.94 -0.57
N PHE A 215 17.10 22.93 0.30
CA PHE A 215 17.52 23.05 1.69
C PHE A 215 18.83 22.31 1.99
N GLY A 216 19.38 21.57 1.04
CA GLY A 216 20.54 20.69 1.23
C GLY A 216 21.76 21.38 1.85
N ASN A 217 21.98 22.64 1.49
CA ASN A 217 23.09 23.46 1.98
C ASN A 217 22.69 24.48 3.06
N THR A 218 21.44 24.46 3.56
CA THR A 218 20.97 25.40 4.58
C THR A 218 21.67 25.12 5.91
N PRO A 219 22.32 26.14 6.56
CA PRO A 219 22.91 25.95 7.88
C PRO A 219 21.87 25.54 8.92
N GLY A 220 22.27 24.73 9.91
CA GLY A 220 21.37 24.25 10.96
C GLY A 220 20.71 25.36 11.78
N GLU A 221 21.39 26.47 11.95
CA GLU A 221 20.87 27.68 12.63
C GLU A 221 19.71 28.33 11.90
N ASP A 222 19.65 28.17 10.57
CA ASP A 222 18.59 28.73 9.72
C ASP A 222 17.44 27.72 9.48
N LEU A 223 17.61 26.47 9.86
CA LEU A 223 16.55 25.47 9.76
C LEU A 223 15.62 25.54 10.97
N LEU A 224 14.30 25.44 10.71
CA LEU A 224 13.27 25.23 11.75
C LEU A 224 13.29 26.27 12.88
N THR A 225 13.70 27.51 12.58
CA THR A 225 13.88 28.59 13.56
C THR A 225 12.62 28.90 14.36
N ALA A 226 11.43 28.69 13.78
CA ALA A 226 10.16 28.94 14.44
C ALA A 226 9.71 27.77 15.39
N LEU A 227 10.42 26.65 15.39
CA LEU A 227 10.15 25.50 16.24
C LEU A 227 11.20 25.32 17.35
N ARG A 228 12.11 26.27 17.54
CA ARG A 228 13.14 26.16 18.57
C ARG A 228 12.52 25.89 19.94
N GLY A 229 13.01 24.85 20.63
CA GLY A 229 12.53 24.42 21.94
C GLY A 229 11.21 23.63 21.90
N LYS A 230 10.63 23.36 20.74
CA LYS A 230 9.45 22.50 20.59
C LYS A 230 9.86 21.03 20.39
N ASP A 231 9.06 20.14 20.96
CA ASP A 231 9.08 18.72 20.64
C ASP A 231 8.13 18.48 19.47
N VAL A 232 8.64 17.90 18.40
CA VAL A 232 7.86 17.62 17.19
C VAL A 232 7.67 16.13 17.05
N VAL A 233 6.42 15.67 17.13
CA VAL A 233 6.06 14.27 16.95
C VAL A 233 5.32 14.13 15.63
N ILE A 234 5.82 13.29 14.73
CA ILE A 234 5.15 12.88 13.50
C ILE A 234 4.67 11.44 13.72
N ALA A 235 3.35 11.27 13.87
CA ALA A 235 2.74 9.97 14.09
C ALA A 235 2.05 9.49 12.81
N PHE A 236 2.56 8.40 12.23
CA PHE A 236 1.86 7.70 11.16
C PHE A 236 0.86 6.73 11.76
N VAL A 237 -0.40 6.88 11.39
CA VAL A 237 -1.47 5.95 11.73
C VAL A 237 -1.65 4.99 10.58
N GLU A 238 -1.31 3.74 10.81
CA GLU A 238 -1.36 2.66 9.81
C GLU A 238 -2.74 2.60 9.15
N SER A 239 -2.75 2.58 7.81
CA SER A 239 -3.97 2.44 7.00
C SER A 239 -5.05 3.51 7.24
N TYR A 240 -4.73 4.68 7.82
CA TYR A 240 -5.69 5.77 8.03
C TYR A 240 -5.90 6.56 6.75
N GLY A 241 -6.75 6.03 5.87
CA GLY A 241 -7.09 6.63 4.59
C GLY A 241 -8.21 7.67 4.64
N ARG A 242 -8.40 8.38 3.53
CA ARG A 242 -9.48 9.35 3.33
C ARG A 242 -10.86 8.70 3.50
N ASP A 243 -11.02 7.43 3.09
CA ASP A 243 -12.27 6.70 3.25
C ASP A 243 -12.70 6.57 4.72
N ALA A 244 -11.75 6.51 5.66
CA ALA A 244 -12.08 6.47 7.09
C ALA A 244 -12.91 7.69 7.54
N VAL A 245 -12.76 8.85 6.88
CA VAL A 245 -13.45 10.10 7.22
C VAL A 245 -14.54 10.50 6.23
N GLU A 246 -14.61 9.87 5.05
CA GLU A 246 -15.58 10.24 4.00
C GLU A 246 -16.51 9.09 3.57
N ASP A 247 -16.10 7.81 3.66
CA ASP A 247 -16.99 6.69 3.33
C ASP A 247 -18.17 6.66 4.32
N PRO A 248 -19.42 6.65 3.85
CA PRO A 248 -20.61 6.68 4.72
C PRO A 248 -20.66 5.57 5.78
N GLU A 249 -19.99 4.44 5.55
CA GLU A 249 -19.94 3.33 6.50
C GLU A 249 -19.00 3.63 7.69
N PHE A 250 -17.98 4.48 7.51
CA PHE A 250 -16.98 4.80 8.52
C PHE A 250 -17.12 6.22 9.08
N ALA A 251 -17.43 7.17 8.21
CA ALA A 251 -17.36 8.60 8.48
C ALA A 251 -18.16 9.07 9.71
N SER A 252 -19.28 8.39 10.01
CA SER A 252 -20.10 8.73 11.17
C SER A 252 -19.38 8.47 12.49
N GLN A 253 -18.78 7.28 12.65
CA GLN A 253 -18.16 6.86 13.90
C GLN A 253 -16.75 7.43 14.05
N VAL A 254 -15.91 7.33 13.02
CA VAL A 254 -14.58 7.94 13.02
C VAL A 254 -14.67 9.46 13.15
N GLY A 255 -15.63 10.08 12.45
CA GLY A 255 -15.93 11.50 12.58
C GLY A 255 -16.32 11.88 14.00
N ALA A 256 -17.15 11.09 14.69
CA ALA A 256 -17.53 11.34 16.08
C ALA A 256 -16.33 11.30 17.04
N VAL A 257 -15.36 10.38 16.82
CA VAL A 257 -14.10 10.34 17.60
C VAL A 257 -13.28 11.62 17.38
N LEU A 258 -13.12 12.06 16.13
CA LEU A 258 -12.36 13.27 15.79
C LEU A 258 -13.05 14.54 16.31
N ASP A 259 -14.38 14.65 16.15
CA ASP A 259 -15.16 15.82 16.61
C ASP A 259 -15.15 15.93 18.14
N ALA A 260 -15.36 14.82 18.86
CA ALA A 260 -15.25 14.78 20.31
C ALA A 260 -13.81 15.05 20.79
N GLY A 261 -12.82 14.52 20.08
CA GLY A 261 -11.39 14.77 20.34
C GLY A 261 -11.03 16.23 20.16
N ASP A 262 -11.48 16.86 19.07
CA ASP A 262 -11.24 18.29 18.81
C ASP A 262 -11.81 19.17 19.93
N HIS A 263 -13.03 18.85 20.37
CA HIS A 263 -13.65 19.56 21.48
C HIS A 263 -12.83 19.44 22.78
N ARG A 264 -12.36 18.23 23.11
CA ARG A 264 -11.56 17.99 24.33
C ARG A 264 -10.20 18.68 24.24
N LEU A 265 -9.51 18.57 23.10
CA LEU A 265 -8.21 19.23 22.89
C LEU A 265 -8.31 20.75 22.93
N ARG A 266 -9.38 21.34 22.38
CA ARG A 266 -9.65 22.77 22.50
C ARG A 266 -9.89 23.17 23.96
N ALA A 267 -10.63 22.38 24.73
CA ALA A 267 -10.83 22.63 26.17
C ALA A 267 -9.50 22.55 26.96
N ALA A 268 -8.53 21.72 26.51
CA ALA A 268 -7.18 21.66 27.04
C ALA A 268 -6.22 22.74 26.48
N GLY A 269 -6.72 23.68 25.67
CA GLY A 269 -5.96 24.80 25.12
C GLY A 269 -5.26 24.54 23.79
N PHE A 270 -5.37 23.34 23.21
CA PHE A 270 -4.80 23.02 21.90
C PHE A 270 -5.68 23.54 20.75
N ALA A 271 -5.08 23.70 19.61
CA ALA A 271 -5.74 23.92 18.34
C ALA A 271 -5.17 23.00 17.27
N SER A 272 -5.92 22.82 16.21
CA SER A 272 -5.55 21.92 15.12
C SER A 272 -5.87 22.51 13.76
N ARG A 273 -5.12 22.04 12.75
CA ARG A 273 -5.34 22.30 11.33
C ARG A 273 -5.21 20.98 10.58
N SER A 274 -6.14 20.69 9.67
CA SER A 274 -6.18 19.43 8.92
C SER A 274 -6.36 19.63 7.41
N ALA A 275 -5.87 18.67 6.64
CA ALA A 275 -5.95 18.60 5.18
C ALA A 275 -5.79 17.14 4.72
N PHE A 276 -5.56 16.94 3.42
CA PHE A 276 -5.22 15.62 2.86
C PHE A 276 -3.87 15.63 2.14
N LEU A 277 -3.20 14.49 2.17
CA LEU A 277 -2.03 14.19 1.34
C LEU A 277 -2.33 13.00 0.44
N THR A 278 -1.88 13.04 -0.81
CA THR A 278 -1.90 11.86 -1.68
C THR A 278 -0.66 11.00 -1.38
N SER A 279 -0.87 9.77 -0.93
CA SER A 279 0.19 8.80 -0.64
C SER A 279 0.73 8.13 -1.92
N PRO A 280 2.01 7.75 -1.96
CA PRO A 280 2.57 7.00 -3.09
C PRO A 280 2.05 5.56 -3.16
N THR A 281 1.48 5.03 -2.07
CA THR A 281 1.10 3.62 -1.93
C THR A 281 -0.34 3.48 -1.42
N ALA A 282 -0.88 2.27 -1.48
CA ALA A 282 -2.16 1.87 -0.92
C ALA A 282 -2.08 0.40 -0.49
N GLY A 283 -2.81 0.04 0.56
CA GLY A 283 -2.91 -1.34 1.05
C GLY A 283 -1.65 -1.90 1.72
N GLY A 284 -0.57 -1.12 1.79
CA GLY A 284 0.69 -1.53 2.42
C GLY A 284 1.89 -0.77 1.86
N SER A 285 3.11 -1.26 2.19
CA SER A 285 4.38 -0.62 1.84
C SER A 285 4.56 0.75 2.51
N SER A 286 4.19 0.87 3.77
CA SER A 286 4.18 2.09 4.58
C SER A 286 5.52 2.84 4.56
N TRP A 287 6.66 2.12 4.50
CA TRP A 287 8.00 2.73 4.43
C TRP A 287 8.19 3.64 3.20
N LEU A 288 7.46 3.39 2.09
CA LEU A 288 7.51 4.25 0.90
C LEU A 288 6.80 5.59 1.15
N ALA A 289 5.69 5.58 1.89
CA ALA A 289 4.99 6.78 2.31
C ALA A 289 5.83 7.59 3.30
N HIS A 290 6.41 6.95 4.32
CA HIS A 290 7.33 7.57 5.27
C HIS A 290 8.51 8.23 4.53
N ALA A 291 9.18 7.48 3.67
CA ALA A 291 10.28 8.01 2.86
C ALA A 291 9.87 9.18 1.97
N THR A 292 8.65 9.14 1.40
CA THR A 292 8.10 10.23 0.59
C THR A 292 7.91 11.50 1.41
N LEU A 293 7.24 11.40 2.56
CA LEU A 293 7.01 12.55 3.45
C LEU A 293 8.32 13.20 3.90
N LEU A 294 9.26 12.35 4.34
CA LEU A 294 10.52 12.79 4.91
C LEU A 294 11.49 13.36 3.88
N SER A 295 11.57 12.77 2.69
CA SER A 295 12.53 13.18 1.66
C SER A 295 12.04 14.32 0.77
N GLY A 296 10.72 14.53 0.67
CA GLY A 296 10.14 15.44 -0.31
C GLY A 296 10.30 14.93 -1.75
N LEU A 297 10.45 13.63 -1.94
CA LEU A 297 10.52 12.95 -3.23
C LEU A 297 9.43 11.90 -3.30
N TRP A 298 8.91 11.63 -4.49
CA TRP A 298 7.90 10.59 -4.67
C TRP A 298 8.54 9.21 -4.72
N ILE A 299 8.43 8.47 -3.62
CA ILE A 299 9.00 7.15 -3.43
C ILE A 299 7.86 6.11 -3.50
N ASP A 300 7.61 5.57 -4.66
CA ASP A 300 6.49 4.65 -4.93
C ASP A 300 6.93 3.20 -5.19
N ASN A 301 8.23 2.94 -5.10
CA ASN A 301 8.77 1.60 -5.29
C ASN A 301 10.10 1.41 -4.54
N GLN A 302 10.51 0.15 -4.35
CA GLN A 302 11.70 -0.21 -3.59
C GLN A 302 13.00 0.32 -4.20
N GLN A 303 13.09 0.44 -5.54
CA GLN A 303 14.30 0.97 -6.17
C GLN A 303 14.52 2.43 -5.79
N ARG A 304 13.49 3.26 -5.87
CA ARG A 304 13.55 4.67 -5.45
C ARG A 304 13.88 4.82 -3.96
N TYR A 305 13.38 3.90 -3.13
CA TYR A 305 13.72 3.86 -1.70
C TYR A 305 15.22 3.56 -1.50
N ASN A 306 15.78 2.58 -2.21
CA ASN A 306 17.19 2.23 -2.14
C ASN A 306 18.07 3.39 -2.66
N ASP A 307 17.64 4.06 -3.74
CA ASP A 307 18.33 5.22 -4.29
C ASP A 307 18.34 6.39 -3.28
N LEU A 308 17.21 6.64 -2.61
CA LEU A 308 17.12 7.62 -1.53
C LEU A 308 18.06 7.28 -0.38
N ALA A 309 18.03 6.05 0.12
CA ALA A 309 18.87 5.59 1.24
C ALA A 309 20.38 5.71 0.93
N SER A 310 20.75 5.62 -0.35
CA SER A 310 22.12 5.74 -0.84
C SER A 310 22.51 7.18 -1.22
N SER A 311 21.58 8.11 -1.21
CA SER A 311 21.77 9.51 -1.62
C SER A 311 22.18 10.41 -0.44
N HIS A 312 22.58 11.65 -0.76
CA HIS A 312 22.82 12.71 0.22
C HIS A 312 21.62 13.65 0.38
N ARG A 313 20.43 13.21 -0.02
CA ARG A 313 19.20 14.00 0.11
C ARG A 313 18.93 14.32 1.59
N MET A 314 18.77 15.59 1.90
CA MET A 314 18.39 16.00 3.25
C MET A 314 16.94 15.60 3.52
N THR A 315 16.70 14.65 4.41
CA THR A 315 15.36 14.33 4.89
C THR A 315 14.88 15.34 5.92
N LEU A 316 13.58 15.35 6.22
CA LEU A 316 13.04 16.17 7.29
C LEU A 316 13.71 15.82 8.64
N THR A 317 13.91 14.53 8.90
CA THR A 317 14.61 14.02 10.09
C THR A 317 16.05 14.56 10.17
N SER A 318 16.81 14.47 9.05
CA SER A 318 18.18 14.99 9.02
C SER A 318 18.23 16.54 9.14
N ALA A 319 17.18 17.24 8.68
CA ALA A 319 17.05 18.68 8.90
C ALA A 319 16.88 19.03 10.39
N PHE A 320 16.05 18.28 11.10
CA PHE A 320 15.92 18.42 12.57
C PHE A 320 17.22 18.11 13.28
N ARG A 321 17.90 17.00 12.93
CA ARG A 321 19.21 16.64 13.51
C ARG A 321 20.26 17.75 13.28
N ARG A 322 20.35 18.28 12.05
CA ARG A 322 21.24 19.40 11.71
C ARG A 322 20.91 20.66 12.51
N ALA A 323 19.66 20.85 12.87
CA ALA A 323 19.17 21.98 13.66
C ALA A 323 19.23 21.73 15.19
N ASN A 324 19.94 20.69 15.65
CA ASN A 324 20.17 20.28 17.04
C ASN A 324 18.92 19.79 17.78
N TRP A 325 18.04 19.07 17.10
CA TRP A 325 17.07 18.18 17.75
C TRP A 325 17.65 16.79 17.87
N ARG A 326 17.30 16.10 18.97
CA ARG A 326 17.45 14.64 19.03
C ARG A 326 16.39 14.00 18.14
N THR A 327 16.81 13.15 17.20
CA THR A 327 15.93 12.54 16.22
C THR A 327 15.71 11.07 16.54
N VAL A 328 14.44 10.68 16.70
CA VAL A 328 14.04 9.35 17.19
C VAL A 328 13.01 8.72 16.26
N GLY A 329 13.22 7.45 15.90
CA GLY A 329 12.23 6.61 15.25
C GLY A 329 11.66 5.58 16.24
N VAL A 330 10.33 5.50 16.36
CA VAL A 330 9.63 4.49 17.16
C VAL A 330 8.85 3.60 16.20
N MET A 331 9.44 2.44 15.91
CA MET A 331 9.04 1.53 14.83
C MET A 331 8.62 0.15 15.38
N PRO A 332 7.47 0.06 16.07
CA PRO A 332 7.03 -1.20 16.71
C PRO A 332 6.74 -2.30 15.68
N GLY A 333 6.52 -1.96 14.41
CA GLY A 333 6.34 -2.93 13.33
C GLY A 333 7.62 -3.64 12.90
N ASN A 334 8.80 -3.12 13.24
CA ASN A 334 10.09 -3.68 12.82
C ASN A 334 10.54 -4.78 13.77
N ASP A 335 10.63 -6.02 13.29
CA ASP A 335 11.16 -7.18 14.02
C ASP A 335 12.68 -7.39 13.81
N SER A 336 13.30 -6.65 12.89
CA SER A 336 14.72 -6.73 12.50
C SER A 336 15.31 -5.34 12.28
N ALA A 337 16.63 -5.24 12.44
CA ALA A 337 17.37 -3.98 12.28
C ALA A 337 17.10 -3.29 10.95
N TRP A 338 16.95 -1.98 11.01
CA TRP A 338 16.73 -1.10 9.87
C TRP A 338 18.00 -0.27 9.58
N PRO A 339 18.95 -0.82 8.79
CA PRO A 339 20.24 -0.20 8.57
C PRO A 339 20.18 1.16 7.85
N GLU A 340 19.15 1.40 7.04
CA GLU A 340 18.98 2.66 6.30
C GLU A 340 18.58 3.84 7.22
N SER A 341 18.18 3.59 8.45
CA SER A 341 17.73 4.60 9.41
C SER A 341 18.77 5.70 9.67
N GLU A 342 20.05 5.35 9.72
CA GLU A 342 21.14 6.31 9.93
C GLU A 342 21.23 7.31 8.75
N SER A 343 21.15 6.82 7.52
CA SER A 343 21.17 7.64 6.30
C SER A 343 19.93 8.55 6.20
N LEU A 344 18.81 8.13 6.77
CA LEU A 344 17.59 8.93 6.86
C LEU A 344 17.63 9.96 7.98
N GLY A 345 18.63 9.93 8.85
CA GLY A 345 18.91 11.00 9.82
C GLY A 345 18.45 10.74 11.25
N TYR A 346 18.18 9.51 11.65
CA TYR A 346 17.83 9.18 13.04
C TYR A 346 19.07 9.03 13.91
N ASP A 347 19.00 9.56 15.15
CA ASP A 347 20.00 9.30 16.20
C ASP A 347 19.69 8.00 16.95
N GLN A 348 18.42 7.62 17.04
CA GLN A 348 17.95 6.43 17.74
C GLN A 348 16.73 5.83 17.06
N ILE A 349 16.72 4.52 16.92
CA ILE A 349 15.52 3.76 16.53
C ILE A 349 15.13 2.85 17.70
N TYR A 350 13.85 2.78 17.99
CA TYR A 350 13.22 1.83 18.91
C TYR A 350 12.40 0.84 18.10
N GLU A 351 12.98 -0.33 17.84
CA GLU A 351 12.30 -1.44 17.18
C GLU A 351 11.46 -2.25 18.18
N ALA A 352 10.63 -3.18 17.69
CA ALA A 352 9.72 -3.97 18.53
C ALA A 352 10.42 -4.58 19.77
N LYS A 353 11.63 -5.14 19.61
CA LYS A 353 12.38 -5.78 20.69
C LYS A 353 12.87 -4.79 21.74
N GLU A 354 13.23 -3.58 21.33
CA GLU A 354 13.76 -2.53 22.21
C GLU A 354 12.65 -1.80 22.98
N MET A 355 11.40 -1.93 22.53
CA MET A 355 10.26 -1.34 23.20
C MET A 355 9.99 -1.97 24.59
N GLY A 356 10.48 -3.19 24.84
CA GLY A 356 10.34 -3.87 26.13
C GLY A 356 8.90 -4.27 26.45
N TYR A 357 8.07 -4.46 25.44
CA TYR A 357 6.69 -4.92 25.56
C TYR A 357 6.66 -6.38 25.99
N LYS A 358 5.83 -6.69 27.02
CA LYS A 358 5.69 -8.05 27.55
C LYS A 358 4.30 -8.65 27.35
N GLY A 359 3.37 -7.86 26.81
CA GLY A 359 2.05 -8.36 26.45
C GLY A 359 2.07 -9.22 25.18
N PRO A 360 0.94 -9.81 24.82
CA PRO A 360 0.78 -10.60 23.61
C PRO A 360 0.73 -9.70 22.37
N ARG A 361 1.10 -10.26 21.22
CA ARG A 361 0.86 -9.60 19.93
C ARG A 361 -0.66 -9.49 19.67
N PHE A 362 -1.04 -8.40 19.03
CA PHE A 362 -2.39 -8.19 18.50
C PHE A 362 -2.38 -8.51 17.01
N SER A 363 -2.39 -9.80 16.68
CA SER A 363 -2.19 -10.30 15.32
C SER A 363 -0.85 -9.79 14.73
N TRP A 364 -0.87 -9.04 13.66
CA TRP A 364 0.31 -8.46 13.05
C TRP A 364 0.88 -7.28 13.87
N ALA A 365 0.01 -6.52 14.52
CA ALA A 365 0.45 -5.47 15.43
C ALA A 365 1.23 -6.08 16.60
N THR A 366 2.47 -5.69 16.75
CA THR A 366 3.38 -6.24 17.77
C THR A 366 2.97 -5.82 19.16
N MET A 367 2.37 -4.63 19.29
CA MET A 367 1.90 -4.04 20.54
C MET A 367 0.82 -2.98 20.27
N PRO A 368 -0.03 -2.66 21.27
CA PRO A 368 -1.01 -1.59 21.17
C PRO A 368 -0.39 -0.20 21.00
N ASP A 369 -1.03 0.69 20.21
CA ASP A 369 -0.57 2.07 20.02
C ASP A 369 -0.44 2.84 21.32
N GLN A 370 -1.34 2.61 22.28
CA GLN A 370 -1.24 3.21 23.60
C GLN A 370 0.05 2.82 24.32
N TYR A 371 0.51 1.57 24.17
CA TYR A 371 1.79 1.16 24.73
C TYR A 371 2.96 1.85 24.02
N THR A 372 2.91 1.93 22.69
CA THR A 372 3.93 2.60 21.88
C THR A 372 4.12 4.06 22.33
N LEU A 373 3.03 4.80 22.46
CA LEU A 373 3.04 6.19 22.93
C LEU A 373 3.52 6.31 24.38
N ALA A 374 3.06 5.43 25.29
CA ALA A 374 3.49 5.42 26.68
C ALA A 374 4.99 5.08 26.81
N ARG A 375 5.52 4.22 25.97
CA ARG A 375 6.93 3.88 25.94
C ARG A 375 7.79 5.04 25.47
N PHE A 376 7.38 5.70 24.40
CA PHE A 376 8.02 6.92 23.90
C PHE A 376 8.09 7.98 25.00
N GLU A 377 6.98 8.28 25.66
CA GLU A 377 6.90 9.26 26.75
C GLU A 377 7.91 8.94 27.85
N ARG A 378 7.91 7.70 28.35
CA ARG A 378 8.80 7.27 29.43
C ARG A 378 10.28 7.27 29.02
N THR A 379 10.59 7.06 27.77
CA THR A 379 11.98 6.91 27.31
C THR A 379 12.60 8.25 26.91
N GLU A 380 11.86 9.12 26.26
CA GLU A 380 12.40 10.36 25.72
C GLU A 380 12.01 11.61 26.53
N HIS A 381 10.76 11.75 26.98
CA HIS A 381 10.34 12.95 27.67
C HIS A 381 10.74 13.02 29.15
N THR A 382 10.93 11.89 29.82
CA THR A 382 11.35 11.92 31.25
C THR A 382 12.82 12.19 31.47
N ARG A 383 13.63 12.32 30.41
CA ARG A 383 15.07 12.62 30.51
C ARG A 383 15.29 14.03 31.09
N ARG A 384 16.07 14.11 32.19
CA ARG A 384 16.47 15.41 32.74
C ARG A 384 17.48 16.10 31.82
N LYS A 385 17.28 17.42 31.56
CA LYS A 385 18.16 18.24 30.69
C LYS A 385 18.29 17.62 29.27
N ARG A 386 17.18 17.37 28.61
CA ARG A 386 17.14 16.87 27.24
C ARG A 386 17.12 17.98 26.21
N GLU A 387 17.65 17.70 25.04
CA GLU A 387 17.41 18.46 23.82
C GLU A 387 15.95 18.31 23.38
N PRO A 388 15.41 19.26 22.58
CA PRO A 388 14.15 19.07 21.93
C PRO A 388 14.17 17.79 21.09
N VAL A 389 13.06 17.07 21.05
CA VAL A 389 12.94 15.78 20.32
C VAL A 389 12.13 16.00 19.05
N MET A 390 12.65 15.48 17.94
CA MET A 390 11.84 15.15 16.79
C MET A 390 11.64 13.63 16.77
N ALA A 391 10.41 13.17 16.89
CA ALA A 391 10.09 11.76 16.86
C ALA A 391 9.20 11.42 15.67
N GLU A 392 9.54 10.38 14.93
CA GLU A 392 8.62 9.68 14.04
C GLU A 392 8.11 8.44 14.77
N ILE A 393 6.80 8.29 14.86
CA ILE A 393 6.16 7.18 15.56
C ILE A 393 5.20 6.48 14.60
N THR A 394 5.39 5.18 14.39
CA THR A 394 4.45 4.35 13.65
C THR A 394 3.45 3.73 14.62
N LEU A 395 2.16 3.94 14.41
CA LEU A 395 1.07 3.34 15.15
C LEU A 395 0.49 2.18 14.34
N VAL A 396 0.60 0.97 14.85
CA VAL A 396 0.36 -0.27 14.09
C VAL A 396 -0.93 -1.00 14.45
N SER A 397 -1.74 -0.47 15.40
CA SER A 397 -2.95 -1.17 15.85
C SER A 397 -4.04 -1.26 14.79
N SER A 398 -3.99 -0.38 13.78
CA SER A 398 -4.88 -0.40 12.62
C SER A 398 -4.33 -1.14 11.40
N HIS A 399 -3.27 -1.95 11.59
CA HIS A 399 -2.75 -2.85 10.55
C HIS A 399 -3.68 -4.04 10.32
N ALA A 400 -3.81 -4.46 9.06
CA ALA A 400 -4.52 -5.70 8.73
C ALA A 400 -3.94 -6.90 9.54
N PRO A 401 -4.76 -7.81 10.01
CA PRO A 401 -6.19 -8.05 9.73
C PRO A 401 -7.20 -7.27 10.58
N TRP A 402 -6.80 -6.17 11.25
CA TRP A 402 -7.62 -5.25 12.04
C TRP A 402 -8.28 -5.86 13.30
N GLU A 403 -7.86 -7.01 13.73
CA GLU A 403 -8.36 -7.69 14.94
C GLU A 403 -7.24 -8.57 15.54
N PRO A 404 -7.17 -8.70 16.86
CA PRO A 404 -8.03 -8.10 17.87
C PRO A 404 -7.73 -6.61 18.04
N ILE A 405 -8.73 -5.86 18.55
CA ILE A 405 -8.59 -4.43 18.79
C ILE A 405 -8.35 -4.20 20.29
N PRO A 406 -7.26 -3.52 20.68
CA PRO A 406 -7.04 -3.15 22.07
C PRO A 406 -8.10 -2.15 22.54
N ARG A 407 -8.25 -2.03 23.84
CA ARG A 407 -9.07 -0.98 24.46
C ARG A 407 -8.16 0.00 25.19
N LEU A 408 -8.52 1.29 25.06
CA LEU A 408 -7.84 2.34 25.80
C LEU A 408 -8.06 2.15 27.32
N ILE A 409 -6.95 2.25 28.07
CA ILE A 409 -6.95 2.14 29.54
C ILE A 409 -6.32 3.39 30.16
N ASP A 410 -6.38 3.50 31.49
CA ASP A 410 -5.65 4.57 32.19
C ASP A 410 -4.14 4.45 31.92
N TRP A 411 -3.50 5.56 31.52
CA TRP A 411 -2.07 5.61 31.17
C TRP A 411 -1.13 5.11 32.28
N ARG A 412 -1.53 5.30 33.55
CA ARG A 412 -0.80 4.81 34.72
C ARG A 412 -0.75 3.29 34.80
N ASN A 413 -1.71 2.61 34.19
CA ASN A 413 -1.86 1.16 34.22
C ASN A 413 -1.21 0.46 33.02
N VAL A 414 -0.68 1.20 32.03
CA VAL A 414 -0.06 0.61 30.83
C VAL A 414 1.16 -0.26 31.18
N GLY A 415 1.94 0.15 32.19
CA GLY A 415 3.07 -0.64 32.71
C GLY A 415 4.03 -1.17 31.66
N ASP A 416 4.35 -2.45 31.70
CA ASP A 416 5.16 -3.17 30.72
C ASP A 416 4.32 -3.82 29.60
N GLY A 417 3.03 -3.55 29.54
CA GLY A 417 2.12 -4.06 28.53
C GLY A 417 1.41 -5.36 28.88
N SER A 418 1.75 -6.05 29.98
CA SER A 418 1.07 -7.30 30.38
C SER A 418 -0.43 -7.10 30.70
N VAL A 419 -0.84 -5.89 31.00
CA VAL A 419 -2.26 -5.54 31.18
C VAL A 419 -3.13 -5.83 29.97
N PHE A 420 -2.55 -5.91 28.78
CA PHE A 420 -3.25 -6.20 27.53
C PHE A 420 -3.47 -7.70 27.27
N ASP A 421 -2.96 -8.62 28.12
CA ASP A 421 -3.06 -10.08 27.93
C ASP A 421 -4.51 -10.55 27.75
N THR A 422 -5.43 -10.03 28.55
CA THR A 422 -6.85 -10.42 28.47
C THR A 422 -7.56 -9.90 27.24
N MET A 423 -7.02 -8.88 26.57
CA MET A 423 -7.62 -8.29 25.38
C MET A 423 -7.25 -9.04 24.11
N ALA A 424 -6.05 -9.61 24.05
CA ALA A 424 -5.57 -10.38 22.90
C ALA A 424 -6.12 -11.81 22.85
N ALA A 425 -6.59 -12.35 23.99
CA ALA A 425 -7.18 -13.69 24.08
C ALA A 425 -8.49 -13.86 23.28
N ALA A 426 -9.06 -12.78 22.77
CA ALA A 426 -10.24 -12.79 21.91
C ALA A 426 -9.91 -13.02 20.41
N ASN A 427 -8.69 -13.46 20.11
CA ASN A 427 -8.24 -13.69 18.73
C ASN A 427 -9.06 -14.75 18.01
N ASP A 428 -9.57 -14.44 16.84
CA ASP A 428 -9.96 -15.45 15.88
C ASP A 428 -8.71 -16.23 15.44
N PRO A 429 -8.80 -17.54 15.22
CA PRO A 429 -7.70 -18.32 14.69
C PRO A 429 -7.30 -17.80 13.29
N PRO A 430 -6.02 -17.93 12.87
CA PRO A 430 -5.53 -17.36 11.62
C PRO A 430 -6.30 -17.77 10.35
N ASP A 431 -6.89 -18.97 10.34
CA ASP A 431 -7.72 -19.49 9.26
C ASP A 431 -9.10 -18.80 9.18
N ALA A 432 -9.63 -18.33 10.30
CA ALA A 432 -10.88 -17.57 10.32
C ALA A 432 -10.74 -16.20 9.62
N ILE A 433 -9.54 -15.60 9.62
CA ILE A 433 -9.26 -14.34 8.94
C ILE A 433 -9.52 -14.44 7.44
N LEU A 434 -9.13 -15.56 6.82
CA LEU A 434 -9.32 -15.82 5.39
C LEU A 434 -10.78 -16.04 4.99
N THR A 435 -11.64 -16.35 5.94
CA THR A 435 -13.06 -16.67 5.72
C THR A 435 -14.01 -15.57 6.17
N ARG A 436 -13.49 -14.46 6.70
CA ARG A 436 -14.32 -13.32 7.14
C ARG A 436 -15.08 -12.69 5.99
N ILE A 437 -16.34 -12.39 6.23
CA ILE A 437 -17.16 -11.63 5.29
C ILE A 437 -16.70 -10.16 5.24
N PRO A 438 -16.73 -9.52 4.06
CA PRO A 438 -16.23 -8.15 3.89
C PRO A 438 -16.82 -7.13 4.87
N THR A 439 -18.10 -7.23 5.22
CA THR A 439 -18.75 -6.33 6.17
C THR A 439 -18.13 -6.38 7.57
N ARG A 440 -17.67 -7.57 8.02
CA ARG A 440 -16.95 -7.68 9.30
C ARG A 440 -15.57 -7.07 9.22
N VAL A 441 -14.83 -7.35 8.14
CA VAL A 441 -13.51 -6.77 7.91
C VAL A 441 -13.56 -5.23 7.93
N ARG A 442 -14.58 -4.64 7.31
CA ARG A 442 -14.80 -3.19 7.29
C ARG A 442 -15.14 -2.63 8.68
N ALA A 443 -15.93 -3.36 9.48
CA ALA A 443 -16.24 -2.97 10.85
C ALA A 443 -15.00 -3.03 11.76
N ASP A 444 -14.18 -4.07 11.63
CA ASP A 444 -12.93 -4.25 12.38
C ASP A 444 -11.92 -3.15 12.01
N TYR A 445 -11.76 -2.85 10.72
CA TYR A 445 -10.96 -1.71 10.24
C TYR A 445 -11.38 -0.40 10.90
N ARG A 446 -12.67 -0.06 10.82
CA ARG A 446 -13.20 1.15 11.44
C ARG A 446 -12.87 1.24 12.93
N ALA A 447 -13.15 0.17 13.67
CA ALA A 447 -12.92 0.16 15.13
C ALA A 447 -11.43 0.24 15.49
N SER A 448 -10.53 -0.30 14.65
CA SER A 448 -9.08 -0.16 14.84
C SER A 448 -8.61 1.29 14.61
N ILE A 449 -9.14 1.98 13.60
CA ILE A 449 -8.87 3.42 13.38
C ILE A 449 -9.40 4.26 14.54
N GLU A 450 -10.62 3.97 15.02
CA GLU A 450 -11.18 4.65 16.21
C GLU A 450 -10.26 4.50 17.43
N TYR A 451 -9.68 3.30 17.64
CA TYR A 451 -8.74 3.05 18.73
C TYR A 451 -7.44 3.86 18.55
N SER A 452 -6.81 3.83 17.39
CA SER A 452 -5.55 4.53 17.12
C SER A 452 -5.71 6.05 17.30
N LEU A 453 -6.77 6.63 16.73
CA LEU A 453 -7.10 8.06 16.90
C LEU A 453 -7.41 8.42 18.35
N SER A 454 -8.18 7.59 19.06
CA SER A 454 -8.48 7.79 20.48
C SER A 454 -7.21 7.74 21.33
N SER A 455 -6.26 6.86 21.01
CA SER A 455 -4.96 6.75 21.68
C SER A 455 -4.13 8.04 21.51
N LEU A 456 -4.06 8.60 20.29
CA LEU A 456 -3.37 9.87 20.02
C LEU A 456 -4.04 11.05 20.73
N ILE A 457 -5.36 11.18 20.66
CA ILE A 457 -6.09 12.25 21.31
C ILE A 457 -5.86 12.19 22.82
N SER A 458 -6.01 11.01 23.41
CA SER A 458 -5.78 10.79 24.84
C SER A 458 -4.33 11.03 25.27
N TYR A 459 -3.36 10.73 24.39
CA TYR A 459 -1.95 11.04 24.61
C TYR A 459 -1.73 12.56 24.74
N VAL A 460 -2.26 13.35 23.81
CA VAL A 460 -2.16 14.81 23.86
C VAL A 460 -2.83 15.39 25.09
N GLU A 461 -4.01 14.89 25.49
CA GLU A 461 -4.70 15.32 26.71
C GLU A 461 -3.88 15.05 27.97
N THR A 462 -3.16 13.92 28.02
CA THR A 462 -2.46 13.47 29.20
C THR A 462 -1.05 14.03 29.33
N TYR A 463 -0.33 14.09 28.23
CA TYR A 463 1.11 14.43 28.20
C TYR A 463 1.43 15.71 27.43
N GLY A 464 0.48 16.24 26.68
CA GLY A 464 0.74 17.44 25.87
C GLY A 464 0.97 18.69 26.72
N ASP A 465 2.02 19.42 26.39
CA ASP A 465 2.39 20.70 26.98
C ASP A 465 2.48 21.82 25.94
N ASP A 466 3.01 22.97 26.32
CA ASP A 466 3.18 24.14 25.42
C ASP A 466 4.26 23.92 24.36
N ASN A 467 5.11 22.89 24.52
CA ASN A 467 6.19 22.59 23.58
C ASN A 467 5.80 21.51 22.58
N LEU A 468 4.74 20.75 22.82
CA LEU A 468 4.31 19.70 21.89
C LEU A 468 3.75 20.28 20.60
N VAL A 469 4.30 19.82 19.49
CA VAL A 469 3.74 19.92 18.14
C VAL A 469 3.52 18.51 17.62
N LEU A 470 2.28 18.07 17.61
CA LEU A 470 1.92 16.75 17.06
C LEU A 470 1.46 16.92 15.61
N ILE A 471 2.05 16.16 14.71
CA ILE A 471 1.60 15.95 13.34
C ILE A 471 1.17 14.49 13.25
N PHE A 472 -0.10 14.23 12.93
CA PHE A 472 -0.51 12.85 12.67
C PHE A 472 -1.17 12.74 11.31
N LEU A 473 -0.92 11.62 10.64
CA LEU A 473 -1.41 11.37 9.28
C LEU A 473 -1.55 9.87 9.04
N GLY A 474 -2.29 9.52 8.01
CA GLY A 474 -2.23 8.17 7.47
C GLY A 474 -0.99 7.96 6.60
N ASP A 475 -0.49 6.76 6.56
CA ASP A 475 0.57 6.36 5.62
C ASP A 475 -0.03 6.01 4.25
N HIS A 476 -1.15 5.30 4.20
CA HIS A 476 -1.88 4.95 2.99
C HIS A 476 -3.34 4.61 3.28
N GLN A 477 -4.14 4.48 2.22
CA GLN A 477 -5.47 3.85 2.27
C GLN A 477 -5.34 2.36 2.59
N PRO A 478 -6.30 1.75 3.31
CA PRO A 478 -6.33 0.30 3.49
C PRO A 478 -6.51 -0.43 2.16
N SER A 479 -6.34 -1.75 2.20
CA SER A 479 -6.51 -2.60 1.02
C SER A 479 -7.91 -2.53 0.42
N PRO A 480 -8.07 -2.86 -0.89
CA PRO A 480 -9.35 -2.78 -1.59
C PRO A 480 -10.49 -3.62 -1.01
N ILE A 481 -10.21 -4.60 -0.16
CA ILE A 481 -11.27 -5.32 0.58
C ILE A 481 -12.06 -4.37 1.51
N VAL A 482 -11.42 -3.28 1.96
CA VAL A 482 -12.04 -2.24 2.80
C VAL A 482 -12.62 -1.12 1.96
N THR A 483 -11.82 -0.54 1.04
CA THR A 483 -12.18 0.66 0.28
C THR A 483 -12.96 0.38 -1.00
N GLY A 484 -12.96 -0.86 -1.48
CA GLY A 484 -13.38 -1.16 -2.84
C GLY A 484 -12.30 -0.79 -3.88
N GLN A 485 -12.63 -1.01 -5.14
CA GLN A 485 -11.74 -0.70 -6.27
C GLN A 485 -11.79 0.79 -6.64
N GLY A 486 -10.63 1.36 -6.95
CA GLY A 486 -10.53 2.74 -7.45
C GLY A 486 -10.67 3.83 -6.40
N ALA A 487 -10.54 3.50 -5.11
CA ALA A 487 -10.44 4.49 -4.04
C ALA A 487 -9.29 5.48 -4.28
N SER A 488 -9.42 6.70 -3.77
CA SER A 488 -8.33 7.67 -3.84
C SER A 488 -7.12 7.16 -3.04
N ARG A 489 -5.94 7.72 -3.28
CA ARG A 489 -4.76 7.45 -2.44
C ARG A 489 -4.57 8.50 -1.35
N ASP A 490 -5.58 9.31 -1.11
CA ASP A 490 -5.49 10.39 -0.15
C ASP A 490 -5.58 9.87 1.28
N VAL A 491 -4.82 10.52 2.16
CA VAL A 491 -4.78 10.26 3.60
C VAL A 491 -4.97 11.56 4.35
N PRO A 492 -5.68 11.56 5.49
CA PRO A 492 -5.78 12.74 6.33
C PRO A 492 -4.43 13.09 6.96
N ILE A 493 -4.17 14.40 7.13
CA ILE A 493 -3.05 14.94 7.90
C ILE A 493 -3.55 16.04 8.81
N THR A 494 -3.07 16.05 10.06
CA THR A 494 -3.45 17.06 11.06
C THR A 494 -2.23 17.53 11.85
N ILE A 495 -2.14 18.83 12.09
CA ILE A 495 -1.16 19.46 12.99
C ILE A 495 -1.90 19.97 14.22
N VAL A 496 -1.43 19.57 15.40
CA VAL A 496 -1.98 19.97 16.71
C VAL A 496 -0.90 20.66 17.52
N ALA A 497 -1.20 21.81 18.07
CA ALA A 497 -0.29 22.54 18.98
C ALA A 497 -1.09 23.41 19.94
N ARG A 498 -0.56 23.63 21.17
CA ARG A 498 -1.10 24.60 22.10
C ARG A 498 -0.60 26.01 21.74
N ASP A 499 0.66 26.11 21.33
CA ASP A 499 1.25 27.35 20.87
C ASP A 499 0.66 27.78 19.51
N ARG A 500 -0.19 28.80 19.55
CA ARG A 500 -0.84 29.34 18.34
C ARG A 500 0.14 29.89 17.31
N SER A 501 1.36 30.26 17.71
CA SER A 501 2.39 30.76 16.77
C SER A 501 2.78 29.69 15.75
N VAL A 502 2.76 28.42 16.14
CA VAL A 502 3.00 27.26 15.24
C VAL A 502 1.95 27.22 14.13
N LEU A 503 0.66 27.26 14.52
CA LEU A 503 -0.43 27.18 13.53
C LEU A 503 -0.56 28.44 12.67
N ASN A 504 -0.13 29.61 13.19
CA ASN A 504 -0.09 30.84 12.41
C ASN A 504 0.94 30.79 11.28
N ARG A 505 2.02 29.98 11.42
CA ARG A 505 3.01 29.79 10.36
C ARG A 505 2.45 29.07 9.14
N ILE A 506 1.48 28.20 9.35
CA ILE A 506 0.81 27.43 8.31
C ILE A 506 -0.53 28.03 7.86
N ALA A 507 -0.89 29.24 8.33
CA ALA A 507 -2.10 29.91 7.88
C ALA A 507 -2.21 30.05 6.34
N PRO A 508 -1.09 30.31 5.59
CA PRO A 508 -1.12 30.36 4.12
C PRO A 508 -1.42 29.02 3.44
N TRP A 509 -1.39 27.89 4.16
CA TRP A 509 -1.68 26.58 3.61
C TRP A 509 -3.18 26.36 3.37
N SER A 510 -4.03 27.20 3.92
CA SER A 510 -5.49 27.11 3.85
C SER A 510 -6.05 25.80 4.39
N TRP A 511 -5.32 25.17 5.33
CA TRP A 511 -5.78 23.98 6.02
C TRP A 511 -6.96 24.32 6.93
N GLN A 512 -7.87 23.40 7.07
CA GLN A 512 -9.10 23.59 7.84
C GLN A 512 -8.87 23.49 9.34
N GLU A 513 -9.67 24.20 10.12
CA GLU A 513 -9.67 24.10 11.57
C GLU A 513 -10.32 22.79 12.02
N GLY A 514 -9.74 22.18 13.06
CA GLY A 514 -10.20 20.94 13.65
C GLY A 514 -9.36 19.72 13.25
N LEU A 515 -9.65 18.59 13.90
CA LEU A 515 -8.94 17.33 13.68
C LEU A 515 -9.40 16.61 12.39
N LYS A 516 -10.62 16.91 11.92
CA LYS A 516 -11.24 16.23 10.78
C LYS A 516 -11.24 17.14 9.56
N PRO A 517 -10.51 16.80 8.48
CA PRO A 517 -10.63 17.51 7.22
C PRO A 517 -11.99 17.21 6.56
N ASN A 518 -12.60 18.19 5.93
CA ASN A 518 -13.80 17.99 5.12
C ASN A 518 -13.45 17.79 3.63
N ALA A 519 -14.45 17.45 2.81
CA ALA A 519 -14.25 17.16 1.39
C ALA A 519 -13.63 18.31 0.56
N GLN A 520 -13.68 19.54 1.05
CA GLN A 520 -13.11 20.75 0.40
C GLN A 520 -11.71 21.08 0.95
N ALA A 521 -11.17 20.28 1.89
CA ALA A 521 -9.82 20.49 2.39
C ALA A 521 -8.79 20.38 1.26
N PRO A 522 -7.71 21.17 1.30
CA PRO A 522 -6.64 21.04 0.33
C PRO A 522 -6.06 19.63 0.27
N VAL A 523 -5.70 19.18 -0.94
CA VAL A 523 -5.01 17.91 -1.17
C VAL A 523 -3.66 18.23 -1.79
N TRP A 524 -2.58 17.70 -1.21
CA TRP A 524 -1.23 17.85 -1.74
C TRP A 524 -0.62 16.47 -2.03
N GLY A 525 0.35 16.40 -2.95
CA GLY A 525 1.23 15.22 -2.98
C GLY A 525 1.99 15.12 -1.65
N MET A 526 2.13 13.93 -1.11
CA MET A 526 2.84 13.71 0.17
C MET A 526 4.30 14.20 0.09
N ASP A 527 4.92 14.13 -1.09
CA ASP A 527 6.24 14.68 -1.40
C ASP A 527 6.33 16.21 -1.27
N ALA A 528 5.23 16.91 -1.37
CA ALA A 528 5.23 18.38 -1.21
C ALA A 528 5.35 18.83 0.27
N PHE A 529 5.14 17.93 1.23
CA PHE A 529 5.05 18.29 2.65
C PHE A 529 6.39 18.82 3.20
N ARG A 530 7.50 18.09 2.98
CA ARG A 530 8.82 18.42 3.52
C ARG A 530 9.23 19.87 3.21
N ASP A 531 9.20 20.25 1.95
CA ASP A 531 9.67 21.57 1.52
C ASP A 531 8.77 22.70 2.01
N ARG A 532 7.46 22.47 2.03
CA ARG A 532 6.50 23.42 2.61
C ARG A 532 6.70 23.56 4.10
N PHE A 533 6.98 22.46 4.82
CA PHE A 533 7.24 22.48 6.25
C PHE A 533 8.54 23.25 6.57
N LEU A 534 9.64 22.94 5.90
CA LEU A 534 10.91 23.64 6.09
C LEU A 534 10.79 25.13 5.76
N THR A 535 10.03 25.50 4.73
CA THR A 535 9.74 26.89 4.37
C THR A 535 8.92 27.59 5.45
N ALA A 536 7.84 26.98 5.92
CA ALA A 536 6.94 27.61 6.89
C ALA A 536 7.62 27.86 8.25
N PHE A 537 8.46 26.92 8.68
CA PHE A 537 9.14 26.98 9.98
C PHE A 537 10.58 27.47 9.93
N GLY A 538 11.08 27.83 8.75
CA GLY A 538 12.35 28.50 8.55
C GLY A 538 12.33 29.99 9.00
N PRO A 539 13.41 30.73 8.75
CA PRO A 539 13.50 32.15 9.05
C PRO A 539 12.38 32.93 8.34
N LYS A 540 11.85 33.97 8.99
CA LYS A 540 10.97 34.90 8.28
C LYS A 540 11.81 35.59 7.19
N THR A 541 11.50 35.35 5.92
CA THR A 541 12.05 36.18 4.84
C THR A 541 11.68 37.63 5.15
N LYS A 542 12.70 38.49 5.37
CA LYS A 542 12.46 39.93 5.40
C LYS A 542 11.80 40.29 4.06
N PRO A 543 10.70 41.04 4.05
CA PRO A 543 10.20 41.59 2.81
C PRO A 543 11.38 42.34 2.17
N ILE A 544 11.70 42.02 0.92
CA ILE A 544 12.67 42.77 0.14
C ILE A 544 12.10 44.20 0.15
N SER A 545 12.72 45.08 0.94
CA SER A 545 12.43 46.52 0.91
C SER A 545 12.73 46.94 -0.51
N GLY A 546 11.66 47.24 -1.28
CA GLY A 546 11.77 47.72 -2.64
C GLY A 546 12.71 48.90 -2.65
N SER A 547 13.80 48.78 -3.38
CA SER A 547 14.59 49.91 -3.81
C SER A 547 13.70 50.80 -4.67
N HIS A 548 13.37 51.98 -4.16
CA HIS A 548 12.80 53.08 -4.93
C HIS A 548 13.74 53.51 -6.04
#